data_c444c6f4432aa0fba55226d20f000b01
#
_entry.id   c444c6f4432aa0fba55226d20f000b01
#
_cell.length_a   1.000
_cell.length_b   1.000
_cell.length_c   1.000
_cell.angle_alpha   90.00
_cell.angle_beta   90.00
_cell.angle_gamma   90.00
#
_symmetry.space_group_name_H-M   'P 1'
#
loop_
_entity.id
_entity.type
_entity.pdbx_description
1 polymer ?
#
loop_
_entity_poly.entity_id
_entity_poly.type
_entity_poly.pdbx_seq_one_letter_code
_entity_poly.pdbx_strand_id
1 'polypeptide(L)'
;MTASLVEKIADAVLYEGYILYPYRPSAVKNQQRWNFGALCPQSYSEAHAGTEASAMQTECLIQSSSITTLDVKVRFLHLVTREVGRRIADCQLPIADCGHREIQPSLSTSHFLAVPSLEVNGQLFQTWQEAVERDVSMPAIRLDKPGGQPSRQTFSFPHSETVEPLRDESSGETVGVIVRSQQAIEGVIEVQIVDLGFQSEEVVSTSTESINRQSPLGLRQRPLKVTVRILNQTPLENADQRSRDEALMRSFVSTHTILNVRDGEFVSQLDPPEVLRVAAAGCCNVATYPVMVGEEGVRDCMLSSPIILYDYPQIAPESVGNLYDGTEIDEILTLRIMTLTDEEKREMRGVDERARQILERTETLPMEQLMKMHGAMRSVKPKEGQ
;
A
#
# COMPACT_ATOMS: atom_id res chain seq x y z
N MET A 1 16.13 -14.20 -5.37
CA MET A 1 15.72 -14.26 -3.94
C MET A 1 15.35 -12.86 -3.43
N THR A 2 16.11 -11.83 -3.72
CA THR A 2 15.86 -10.44 -3.22
C THR A 2 14.48 -9.88 -3.62
N ALA A 3 14.04 -10.02 -4.86
CA ALA A 3 12.74 -9.54 -5.31
C ALA A 3 11.55 -10.14 -4.51
N SER A 4 11.61 -11.43 -4.18
CA SER A 4 10.56 -12.09 -3.37
C SER A 4 10.50 -11.58 -1.92
N LEU A 5 11.64 -11.17 -1.33
CA LEU A 5 11.68 -10.60 0.03
C LEU A 5 11.14 -9.18 0.04
N VAL A 6 11.51 -8.36 -0.95
CA VAL A 6 11.01 -7.00 -1.10
C VAL A 6 9.50 -6.97 -1.29
N GLU A 7 8.97 -7.87 -2.14
CA GLU A 7 7.51 -7.98 -2.34
C GLU A 7 6.79 -8.37 -1.05
N LYS A 8 7.33 -9.34 -0.28
CA LYS A 8 6.74 -9.72 1.02
C LYS A 8 6.69 -8.56 2.01
N ILE A 9 7.75 -7.75 2.08
CA ILE A 9 7.78 -6.57 2.96
C ILE A 9 6.77 -5.53 2.48
N ALA A 10 6.74 -5.25 1.18
CA ALA A 10 5.78 -4.33 0.59
C ALA A 10 4.32 -4.79 0.81
N ASP A 11 4.05 -6.11 0.68
CA ASP A 11 2.74 -6.69 0.94
C ASP A 11 2.35 -6.57 2.43
N ALA A 12 3.31 -6.73 3.35
CA ALA A 12 3.06 -6.61 4.78
C ALA A 12 2.61 -5.19 5.18
N VAL A 13 3.19 -4.15 4.56
CA VAL A 13 2.89 -2.76 4.91
C VAL A 13 1.78 -2.13 4.05
N LEU A 14 1.42 -2.74 2.91
CA LEU A 14 0.43 -2.18 1.98
C LEU A 14 -0.96 -2.02 2.60
N TYR A 15 -1.35 -2.94 3.49
CA TYR A 15 -2.66 -2.96 4.14
C TYR A 15 -2.64 -2.39 5.57
N GLU A 16 -1.50 -1.90 6.04
CA GLU A 16 -1.42 -1.32 7.36
C GLU A 16 -2.34 -0.09 7.47
N GLY A 17 -3.18 -0.08 8.50
CA GLY A 17 -4.19 0.95 8.70
C GLY A 17 -5.45 0.84 7.84
N TYR A 18 -5.46 -0.06 6.82
CA TYR A 18 -6.63 -0.28 5.97
C TYR A 18 -7.69 -1.16 6.66
N ILE A 19 -7.28 -2.27 7.26
CA ILE A 19 -8.14 -3.12 8.07
C ILE A 19 -7.40 -3.51 9.34
N LEU A 20 -8.00 -3.22 10.49
CA LEU A 20 -7.37 -3.43 11.80
C LEU A 20 -8.18 -4.43 12.63
N TYR A 21 -7.49 -5.10 13.57
CA TYR A 21 -8.19 -5.90 14.58
C TYR A 21 -9.34 -5.09 15.21
N PRO A 22 -10.53 -5.63 15.41
CA PRO A 22 -10.93 -7.04 15.31
C PRO A 22 -11.43 -7.48 13.91
N TYR A 23 -11.03 -6.84 12.84
CA TYR A 23 -11.35 -7.17 11.43
C TYR A 23 -12.86 -7.23 11.15
N ARG A 24 -13.65 -6.43 11.86
CA ARG A 24 -15.10 -6.36 11.75
C ARG A 24 -15.56 -4.97 11.33
N PRO A 25 -16.59 -4.85 10.46
CA PRO A 25 -17.17 -3.57 10.09
C PRO A 25 -17.76 -2.78 11.27
N SER A 26 -18.35 -3.48 12.24
CA SER A 26 -18.94 -2.89 13.43
C SER A 26 -17.91 -2.25 14.38
N ALA A 27 -16.62 -2.59 14.26
CA ALA A 27 -15.59 -2.03 15.11
C ALA A 27 -15.32 -0.57 14.78
N VAL A 28 -15.25 0.29 15.79
CA VAL A 28 -15.01 1.75 15.63
C VAL A 28 -13.72 2.02 14.82
N LYS A 29 -12.65 1.27 15.07
CA LYS A 29 -11.39 1.38 14.31
C LYS A 29 -11.59 1.20 12.79
N ASN A 30 -12.51 0.34 12.37
CA ASN A 30 -12.77 0.03 10.98
C ASN A 30 -13.87 0.92 10.36
N GLN A 31 -14.62 1.65 11.16
CA GLN A 31 -15.56 2.67 10.72
C GLN A 31 -14.86 4.01 10.41
N GLN A 32 -13.76 4.30 11.12
CA GLN A 32 -12.95 5.50 10.94
C GLN A 32 -11.53 5.08 10.50
N ARG A 33 -11.38 4.64 9.27
CA ARG A 33 -10.11 4.14 8.76
C ARG A 33 -9.07 5.26 8.63
N TRP A 34 -7.90 5.03 9.20
CA TRP A 34 -6.72 5.83 8.99
C TRP A 34 -5.96 5.29 7.78
N ASN A 35 -6.25 5.86 6.61
CA ASN A 35 -5.57 5.46 5.39
C ASN A 35 -4.23 6.19 5.30
N PHE A 36 -3.14 5.53 5.70
CA PHE A 36 -1.79 6.05 5.52
C PHE A 36 -1.50 6.24 4.03
N GLY A 37 -0.69 7.28 3.70
CA GLY A 37 -0.22 7.51 2.34
C GLY A 37 -1.33 7.62 1.29
N ALA A 38 -2.48 8.15 1.66
CA ALA A 38 -3.54 8.45 0.71
C ALA A 38 -3.17 9.70 -0.10
N LEU A 39 -3.21 9.60 -1.43
CA LEU A 39 -3.07 10.73 -2.34
C LEU A 39 -4.44 11.05 -2.92
N CYS A 40 -5.07 12.09 -2.40
CA CYS A 40 -6.38 12.54 -2.83
C CYS A 40 -6.32 13.30 -4.18
N PRO A 41 -7.43 13.46 -4.89
CA PRO A 41 -7.48 14.35 -6.06
C PRO A 41 -6.95 15.74 -5.73
N GLN A 42 -6.18 16.33 -6.64
CA GLN A 42 -5.55 17.64 -6.43
C GLN A 42 -6.57 18.71 -6.07
N SER A 43 -7.72 18.75 -6.76
CA SER A 43 -8.80 19.69 -6.50
C SER A 43 -9.36 19.58 -5.08
N TYR A 44 -9.42 18.36 -4.52
CA TYR A 44 -9.84 18.14 -3.13
C TYR A 44 -8.81 18.67 -2.14
N SER A 45 -7.54 18.36 -2.35
CA SER A 45 -6.44 18.87 -1.53
C SER A 45 -6.44 20.41 -1.49
N GLU A 46 -6.56 21.06 -2.64
CA GLU A 46 -6.60 22.51 -2.77
C GLU A 46 -7.82 23.13 -2.07
N ALA A 47 -9.01 22.53 -2.24
CA ALA A 47 -10.25 23.01 -1.62
C ALA A 47 -10.20 22.91 -0.08
N HIS A 48 -9.43 21.96 0.46
CA HIS A 48 -9.30 21.72 1.90
C HIS A 48 -7.95 22.20 2.45
N ALA A 49 -7.34 23.23 1.84
CA ALA A 49 -6.12 23.89 2.29
C ALA A 49 -4.92 22.93 2.50
N GLY A 50 -4.83 21.85 1.71
CA GLY A 50 -3.72 20.91 1.74
C GLY A 50 -3.71 19.96 2.96
N THR A 51 -4.83 19.82 3.67
CA THR A 51 -4.94 18.90 4.82
C THR A 51 -4.76 17.43 4.41
N GLU A 52 -5.14 17.09 3.18
CA GLU A 52 -4.90 15.78 2.58
C GLU A 52 -3.89 15.92 1.43
N ALA A 53 -2.92 15.01 1.36
CA ALA A 53 -1.93 15.05 0.30
C ALA A 53 -2.53 14.69 -1.07
N SER A 54 -2.12 15.36 -2.13
CA SER A 54 -2.41 14.97 -3.53
C SER A 54 -1.18 14.47 -4.27
N ALA A 55 -0.01 14.57 -3.63
CA ALA A 55 1.26 14.17 -4.19
C ALA A 55 2.14 13.51 -3.13
N MET A 56 2.98 12.59 -3.56
CA MET A 56 4.06 11.97 -2.78
C MET A 56 5.38 12.26 -3.50
N GLN A 57 6.43 12.55 -2.74
CA GLN A 57 7.77 12.74 -3.29
C GLN A 57 8.78 11.90 -2.53
N THR A 58 9.53 11.08 -3.27
CA THR A 58 10.71 10.37 -2.78
C THR A 58 11.95 11.01 -3.38
N GLU A 59 12.90 11.42 -2.56
CA GLU A 59 14.24 11.77 -2.98
C GLU A 59 15.26 10.80 -2.37
N CYS A 60 16.15 10.28 -3.17
CA CYS A 60 17.23 9.39 -2.74
C CYS A 60 18.50 9.62 -3.53
N LEU A 61 19.61 9.10 -3.00
CA LEU A 61 20.91 9.15 -3.65
C LEU A 61 21.28 7.78 -4.21
N ILE A 62 21.87 7.79 -5.41
CA ILE A 62 22.41 6.62 -6.09
C ILE A 62 23.86 6.85 -6.45
N GLN A 63 24.74 5.92 -6.08
CA GLN A 63 26.09 5.85 -6.64
C GLN A 63 25.99 5.10 -7.98
N SER A 64 26.19 5.82 -9.07
CA SER A 64 25.91 5.35 -10.43
C SER A 64 27.15 5.25 -11.29
N SER A 65 27.05 4.44 -12.33
CA SER A 65 28.01 4.32 -13.45
C SER A 65 27.34 4.72 -14.76
N SER A 66 28.08 4.66 -15.87
CA SER A 66 27.52 4.96 -17.20
C SER A 66 26.49 3.94 -17.72
N ILE A 67 26.38 2.78 -17.07
CA ILE A 67 25.45 1.71 -17.47
C ILE A 67 24.29 1.54 -16.46
N THR A 68 24.30 2.33 -15.38
CA THR A 68 23.28 2.22 -14.34
C THR A 68 21.89 2.49 -14.88
N THR A 69 20.94 1.62 -14.48
CA THR A 69 19.52 1.78 -14.79
C THR A 69 18.69 1.74 -13.50
N LEU A 70 17.58 2.45 -13.52
CA LEU A 70 16.61 2.51 -12.44
C LEU A 70 15.26 1.98 -12.91
N ASP A 71 14.71 1.01 -12.18
CA ASP A 71 13.33 0.57 -12.32
C ASP A 71 12.50 1.22 -11.21
N VAL A 72 11.32 1.74 -11.57
CA VAL A 72 10.39 2.40 -10.64
C VAL A 72 9.06 1.68 -10.72
N LYS A 73 8.57 1.19 -9.58
CA LYS A 73 7.25 0.57 -9.44
C LYS A 73 6.49 1.27 -8.32
N VAL A 74 5.29 1.74 -8.62
CA VAL A 74 4.36 2.33 -7.66
C VAL A 74 3.26 1.34 -7.35
N ARG A 75 2.98 1.12 -6.07
CA ARG A 75 1.89 0.25 -5.58
C ARG A 75 0.96 1.06 -4.70
N PHE A 76 -0.33 0.80 -4.82
CA PHE A 76 -1.34 1.43 -3.97
C PHE A 76 -2.64 0.62 -3.94
N LEU A 77 -3.50 0.93 -2.99
CA LEU A 77 -4.85 0.39 -2.88
C LEU A 77 -5.84 1.31 -3.59
N HIS A 78 -6.62 0.76 -4.50
CA HIS A 78 -7.76 1.41 -5.14
C HIS A 78 -9.04 0.92 -4.46
N LEU A 79 -9.77 1.83 -3.81
CA LEU A 79 -10.95 1.47 -3.04
C LEU A 79 -12.13 1.08 -3.93
N VAL A 80 -12.88 0.11 -3.46
CA VAL A 80 -14.07 -0.46 -4.11
C VAL A 80 -15.23 -0.42 -3.13
N THR A 81 -16.33 0.20 -3.51
CA THR A 81 -17.57 0.08 -2.76
C THR A 81 -18.19 -1.29 -3.03
N ARG A 82 -18.51 -2.02 -1.97
CA ARG A 82 -19.30 -3.25 -2.02
C ARG A 82 -20.64 -2.99 -1.34
N GLU A 83 -21.70 -3.00 -2.12
CA GLU A 83 -23.08 -2.86 -1.65
C GLU A 83 -23.80 -4.20 -1.74
N VAL A 84 -24.58 -4.54 -0.70
CA VAL A 84 -25.43 -5.73 -0.67
C VAL A 84 -26.86 -5.30 -0.93
N GLY A 85 -27.51 -5.89 -1.92
CA GLY A 85 -28.91 -5.65 -2.25
C GLY A 85 -29.77 -6.87 -1.99
N ARG A 86 -30.88 -6.70 -1.30
CA ARG A 86 -31.92 -7.70 -1.13
C ARG A 86 -32.99 -7.54 -2.21
N ARG A 87 -33.42 -8.62 -2.84
CA ARG A 87 -34.51 -8.60 -3.82
C ARG A 87 -35.79 -8.09 -3.19
N ILE A 88 -36.45 -7.14 -3.86
CA ILE A 88 -37.78 -6.67 -3.49
C ILE A 88 -38.75 -7.66 -4.17
N ALA A 89 -39.40 -8.53 -3.42
CA ALA A 89 -40.49 -9.34 -3.92
C ALA A 89 -41.67 -8.41 -4.22
N ASP A 90 -42.23 -8.46 -5.41
CA ASP A 90 -43.38 -7.70 -5.95
C ASP A 90 -44.11 -6.79 -4.92
N CYS A 91 -43.45 -5.72 -4.53
CA CYS A 91 -44.04 -4.80 -3.56
C CYS A 91 -44.70 -3.65 -4.31
N GLN A 92 -46.03 -3.62 -4.33
CA GLN A 92 -46.85 -2.52 -4.83
C GLN A 92 -46.80 -1.28 -3.93
N LEU A 93 -45.87 -1.18 -3.00
CA LEU A 93 -45.72 -0.02 -2.13
C LEU A 93 -44.77 1.03 -2.74
N PRO A 94 -45.18 2.30 -2.77
CA PRO A 94 -44.28 3.35 -3.24
C PRO A 94 -43.07 3.46 -2.32
N ILE A 95 -41.89 3.43 -2.90
CA ILE A 95 -40.55 3.46 -2.30
C ILE A 95 -40.28 4.72 -1.45
N ALA A 96 -41.18 5.69 -1.49
CA ALA A 96 -41.02 7.02 -0.89
C ALA A 96 -40.85 7.05 0.64
N ASP A 97 -41.18 5.98 1.37
CA ASP A 97 -41.32 6.04 2.83
C ASP A 97 -40.22 5.26 3.61
N CYS A 98 -39.29 4.59 2.97
CA CYS A 98 -38.33 3.73 3.66
C CYS A 98 -36.94 4.31 3.88
N GLY A 99 -36.60 5.45 3.31
CA GLY A 99 -35.27 6.09 3.47
C GLY A 99 -34.08 5.25 2.93
N HIS A 100 -34.35 4.17 2.19
CA HIS A 100 -33.36 3.28 1.65
C HIS A 100 -33.04 3.60 0.19
N ARG A 101 -31.75 3.53 -0.16
CA ARG A 101 -31.28 3.73 -1.53
C ARG A 101 -31.59 2.48 -2.37
N GLU A 102 -32.21 2.68 -3.52
CA GLU A 102 -32.40 1.63 -4.53
C GLU A 102 -31.07 1.39 -5.27
N ILE A 103 -30.65 0.13 -5.34
CA ILE A 103 -29.52 -0.28 -6.19
C ILE A 103 -30.09 -0.61 -7.56
N GLN A 104 -29.73 0.18 -8.56
CA GLN A 104 -30.00 -0.11 -9.96
C GLN A 104 -28.70 -0.63 -10.60
N PRO A 105 -28.49 -1.95 -10.68
CA PRO A 105 -27.37 -2.46 -11.46
C PRO A 105 -27.59 -2.09 -12.94
N SER A 106 -26.50 -1.77 -13.62
CA SER A 106 -26.53 -1.41 -15.05
C SER A 106 -27.08 -2.52 -15.98
N LEU A 107 -27.27 -3.71 -15.45
CA LEU A 107 -27.93 -4.84 -16.09
C LEU A 107 -29.34 -5.01 -15.52
N SER A 108 -30.26 -4.37 -16.21
CA SER A 108 -31.72 -4.43 -16.14
C SER A 108 -32.38 -5.65 -15.51
N THR A 109 -33.41 -5.44 -14.72
CA THR A 109 -34.71 -6.10 -14.56
C THR A 109 -35.13 -6.52 -13.16
N SER A 110 -34.32 -6.37 -12.12
CA SER A 110 -34.78 -6.66 -10.77
C SER A 110 -34.44 -5.51 -9.83
N HIS A 111 -35.43 -5.02 -9.14
CA HIS A 111 -35.23 -4.00 -8.11
C HIS A 111 -34.63 -4.66 -6.86
N PHE A 112 -33.53 -4.12 -6.39
CA PHE A 112 -32.87 -4.52 -5.15
C PHE A 112 -32.83 -3.36 -4.17
N LEU A 113 -33.13 -3.65 -2.92
CA LEU A 113 -33.01 -2.70 -1.82
C LEU A 113 -31.64 -2.81 -1.17
N ALA A 114 -30.88 -1.74 -1.07
CA ALA A 114 -29.61 -1.72 -0.36
C ALA A 114 -29.82 -2.03 1.13
N VAL A 115 -29.06 -3.01 1.62
CA VAL A 115 -29.12 -3.45 3.02
C VAL A 115 -27.71 -3.50 3.63
N PRO A 116 -27.57 -3.25 4.94
CA PRO A 116 -26.27 -3.36 5.60
C PRO A 116 -25.70 -4.78 5.53
N SER A 117 -26.58 -5.79 5.57
CA SER A 117 -26.22 -7.20 5.47
C SER A 117 -27.36 -8.04 4.95
N LEU A 118 -27.04 -9.19 4.40
CA LEU A 118 -27.99 -10.21 3.94
C LEU A 118 -27.41 -11.59 4.25
N GLU A 119 -28.21 -12.44 4.88
CA GLU A 119 -27.85 -13.84 5.11
C GLU A 119 -28.49 -14.70 3.99
N VAL A 120 -27.64 -15.48 3.30
CA VAL A 120 -28.06 -16.41 2.24
C VAL A 120 -27.36 -17.74 2.45
N ASN A 121 -28.09 -18.85 2.53
CA ASN A 121 -27.57 -20.21 2.75
C ASN A 121 -26.64 -20.31 3.98
N GLY A 122 -26.95 -19.56 5.06
CA GLY A 122 -26.15 -19.53 6.29
C GLY A 122 -24.87 -18.71 6.20
N GLN A 123 -24.58 -18.07 5.05
CA GLN A 123 -23.48 -17.15 4.88
C GLN A 123 -23.96 -15.71 5.02
N LEU A 124 -23.25 -14.90 5.82
CA LEU A 124 -23.52 -13.48 6.00
C LEU A 124 -22.73 -12.66 4.95
N PHE A 125 -23.44 -11.86 4.17
CA PHE A 125 -22.87 -10.87 3.25
C PHE A 125 -23.13 -9.47 3.81
N GLN A 126 -22.09 -8.62 3.80
CA GLN A 126 -22.18 -7.29 4.40
C GLN A 126 -21.81 -6.21 3.38
N THR A 127 -22.47 -5.06 3.45
CA THR A 127 -22.02 -3.84 2.78
C THR A 127 -20.72 -3.38 3.42
N TRP A 128 -19.68 -3.18 2.59
CA TRP A 128 -18.33 -2.92 3.04
C TRP A 128 -17.54 -2.13 2.00
N GLN A 129 -16.39 -1.58 2.38
CA GLN A 129 -15.42 -1.03 1.46
C GLN A 129 -14.27 -2.02 1.29
N GLU A 130 -14.10 -2.53 0.10
CA GLU A 130 -12.99 -3.39 -0.32
C GLU A 130 -11.88 -2.56 -0.96
N ALA A 131 -10.72 -3.18 -1.25
CA ALA A 131 -9.65 -2.57 -2.01
C ALA A 131 -9.06 -3.54 -3.02
N VAL A 132 -8.63 -3.00 -4.15
CA VAL A 132 -7.88 -3.72 -5.18
C VAL A 132 -6.46 -3.14 -5.23
N GLU A 133 -5.47 -4.02 -5.22
CA GLU A 133 -4.07 -3.64 -5.40
C GLU A 133 -3.83 -3.18 -6.84
N ARG A 134 -3.09 -2.08 -6.98
CA ARG A 134 -2.66 -1.55 -8.26
C ARG A 134 -1.16 -1.40 -8.28
N ASP A 135 -0.56 -1.89 -9.34
CA ASP A 135 0.86 -1.77 -9.63
C ASP A 135 1.04 -0.99 -10.93
N VAL A 136 1.88 0.03 -10.89
CA VAL A 136 2.25 0.83 -12.06
C VAL A 136 3.77 0.84 -12.15
N SER A 137 4.32 0.30 -13.24
CA SER A 137 5.76 0.27 -13.47
C SER A 137 6.15 1.23 -14.59
N MET A 138 7.24 1.95 -14.40
CA MET A 138 7.86 2.72 -15.48
C MET A 138 8.84 1.84 -16.26
N PRO A 139 9.06 2.09 -17.55
CA PRO A 139 10.19 1.53 -18.28
C PRO A 139 11.51 1.87 -17.60
N ALA A 140 12.49 0.96 -17.70
CA ALA A 140 13.80 1.16 -17.10
C ALA A 140 14.44 2.49 -17.56
N ILE A 141 14.87 3.31 -16.61
CA ILE A 141 15.44 4.65 -16.84
C ILE A 141 16.95 4.54 -16.77
N ARG A 142 17.63 4.97 -17.83
CA ARG A 142 19.08 5.07 -17.84
C ARG A 142 19.54 6.31 -17.10
N LEU A 143 20.54 6.16 -16.22
CA LEU A 143 21.08 7.24 -15.38
C LEU A 143 22.34 7.90 -15.98
N ASP A 144 22.66 7.62 -17.25
CA ASP A 144 23.85 8.14 -17.93
C ASP A 144 23.76 9.63 -18.30
N LYS A 145 22.55 10.19 -18.40
CA LYS A 145 22.31 11.60 -18.80
C LYS A 145 21.46 12.34 -17.74
N PRO A 146 22.06 12.72 -16.61
CA PRO A 146 21.37 13.54 -15.62
C PRO A 146 21.10 14.96 -16.14
N GLY A 147 20.13 15.66 -15.53
CA GLY A 147 19.80 17.04 -15.87
C GLY A 147 18.90 17.23 -17.09
N GLY A 148 18.36 16.13 -17.67
CA GLY A 148 17.38 16.17 -18.75
C GLY A 148 15.97 16.51 -18.25
N GLN A 149 15.01 16.54 -19.21
CA GLN A 149 13.58 16.62 -18.87
C GLN A 149 13.18 15.42 -17.99
N PRO A 150 12.29 15.60 -17.00
CA PRO A 150 11.79 14.49 -16.21
C PRO A 150 11.17 13.38 -17.07
N SER A 151 11.50 12.13 -16.78
CA SER A 151 10.79 10.98 -17.35
C SER A 151 9.39 10.94 -16.76
N ARG A 152 8.36 10.78 -17.59
CA ARG A 152 6.97 10.86 -17.17
C ARG A 152 6.17 9.66 -17.67
N GLN A 153 5.39 9.06 -16.78
CA GLN A 153 4.47 7.97 -17.07
C GLN A 153 3.08 8.32 -16.54
N THR A 154 2.12 8.45 -17.43
CA THR A 154 0.71 8.56 -17.07
C THR A 154 0.09 7.19 -16.91
N PHE A 155 -0.88 7.06 -16.02
CA PHE A 155 -1.68 5.85 -15.84
C PHE A 155 -3.13 6.21 -15.53
N SER A 156 -4.04 5.31 -15.86
CA SER A 156 -5.45 5.42 -15.52
C SER A 156 -6.07 4.05 -15.28
N PHE A 157 -7.03 4.00 -14.36
CA PHE A 157 -7.88 2.84 -14.13
C PHE A 157 -9.33 3.32 -14.29
N PRO A 158 -10.08 2.80 -15.26
CA PRO A 158 -11.43 3.27 -15.53
C PRO A 158 -12.40 2.89 -14.42
N HIS A 159 -13.53 3.58 -14.40
CA HIS A 159 -14.68 3.14 -13.60
C HIS A 159 -15.07 1.71 -14.01
N SER A 160 -15.38 0.88 -13.02
CA SER A 160 -15.96 -0.42 -13.30
C SER A 160 -17.00 -0.78 -12.25
N GLU A 161 -17.97 -1.56 -12.66
CA GLU A 161 -19.02 -2.11 -11.81
C GLU A 161 -19.20 -3.60 -12.13
N THR A 162 -19.35 -4.40 -11.10
CA THR A 162 -19.65 -5.83 -11.22
C THR A 162 -20.81 -6.18 -10.31
N VAL A 163 -21.70 -7.05 -10.81
CA VAL A 163 -22.87 -7.53 -10.08
C VAL A 163 -22.77 -9.04 -9.93
N GLU A 164 -22.78 -9.51 -8.70
CA GLU A 164 -22.74 -10.92 -8.32
C GLU A 164 -24.10 -11.32 -7.73
N PRO A 165 -24.88 -12.23 -8.36
CA PRO A 165 -26.16 -12.67 -7.84
C PRO A 165 -25.97 -13.62 -6.65
N LEU A 166 -26.70 -13.37 -5.57
CA LEU A 166 -26.82 -14.28 -4.43
C LEU A 166 -28.04 -15.16 -4.62
N ARG A 167 -27.83 -16.47 -4.74
CA ARG A 167 -28.88 -17.45 -5.00
C ARG A 167 -29.16 -18.29 -3.77
N ASP A 168 -30.43 -18.48 -3.49
CA ASP A 168 -30.88 -19.47 -2.51
C ASP A 168 -30.72 -20.90 -3.10
N GLU A 169 -30.02 -21.77 -2.39
CA GLU A 169 -29.72 -23.13 -2.86
C GLU A 169 -30.96 -24.01 -2.95
N SER A 170 -31.98 -23.75 -2.13
CA SER A 170 -33.18 -24.55 -2.07
C SER A 170 -34.16 -24.26 -3.22
N SER A 171 -34.29 -22.99 -3.59
CA SER A 171 -35.18 -22.51 -4.64
C SER A 171 -34.50 -22.26 -5.98
N GLY A 172 -33.18 -22.08 -5.98
CA GLY A 172 -32.41 -21.62 -7.15
C GLY A 172 -32.65 -20.17 -7.54
N GLU A 173 -33.49 -19.44 -6.78
CA GLU A 173 -33.85 -18.07 -7.09
C GLU A 173 -32.73 -17.08 -6.60
N THR A 174 -32.59 -15.95 -7.31
CA THR A 174 -31.77 -14.84 -6.87
C THR A 174 -32.52 -14.07 -5.79
N VAL A 175 -32.02 -14.13 -4.55
CA VAL A 175 -32.59 -13.46 -3.37
C VAL A 175 -31.91 -12.15 -3.03
N GLY A 176 -30.71 -11.92 -3.58
CA GLY A 176 -29.94 -10.71 -3.41
C GLY A 176 -28.85 -10.54 -4.45
N VAL A 177 -28.11 -9.45 -4.34
CA VAL A 177 -26.94 -9.17 -5.18
C VAL A 177 -25.84 -8.54 -4.35
N ILE A 178 -24.60 -8.73 -4.78
CA ILE A 178 -23.45 -7.92 -4.37
C ILE A 178 -23.06 -7.05 -5.55
N VAL A 179 -23.05 -5.74 -5.36
CA VAL A 179 -22.57 -4.78 -6.36
C VAL A 179 -21.22 -4.24 -5.89
N ARG A 180 -20.19 -4.44 -6.71
CA ARG A 180 -18.88 -3.85 -6.50
C ARG A 180 -18.64 -2.75 -7.51
N SER A 181 -18.37 -1.53 -7.04
CA SER A 181 -18.14 -0.36 -7.88
C SER A 181 -16.83 0.30 -7.48
N GLN A 182 -15.98 0.58 -8.45
CA GLN A 182 -14.79 1.40 -8.29
C GLN A 182 -14.90 2.66 -9.16
N GLN A 183 -14.43 3.79 -8.63
CA GLN A 183 -14.39 5.05 -9.37
C GLN A 183 -13.19 5.08 -10.33
N ALA A 184 -13.28 5.87 -11.41
CA ALA A 184 -12.10 6.10 -12.24
C ALA A 184 -11.04 6.87 -11.47
N ILE A 185 -9.76 6.52 -11.68
CA ILE A 185 -8.60 7.25 -11.14
C ILE A 185 -7.56 7.47 -12.23
N GLU A 186 -6.85 8.59 -12.14
CA GLU A 186 -5.81 8.99 -13.07
C GLU A 186 -4.62 9.56 -12.32
N GLY A 187 -3.41 9.24 -12.77
CA GLY A 187 -2.20 9.70 -12.12
C GLY A 187 -0.99 9.78 -13.02
N VAL A 188 0.06 10.35 -12.43
CA VAL A 188 1.35 10.54 -13.10
C VAL A 188 2.46 10.16 -12.16
N ILE A 189 3.46 9.44 -12.69
CA ILE A 189 4.76 9.22 -12.07
C ILE A 189 5.75 10.08 -12.84
N GLU A 190 6.51 10.91 -12.12
CA GLU A 190 7.58 11.73 -12.67
C GLU A 190 8.90 11.35 -12.01
N VAL A 191 9.96 11.19 -12.80
CA VAL A 191 11.31 10.90 -12.30
C VAL A 191 12.27 11.92 -12.86
N GLN A 192 12.95 12.63 -11.95
CA GLN A 192 14.00 13.57 -12.27
C GLN A 192 15.33 13.09 -11.71
N ILE A 193 16.41 13.29 -12.46
CA ILE A 193 17.76 12.87 -12.10
C ILE A 193 18.66 14.08 -12.15
N VAL A 194 19.40 14.32 -11.07
CA VAL A 194 20.34 15.44 -10.95
C VAL A 194 21.73 14.90 -10.58
N ASP A 195 22.74 15.32 -11.30
CA ASP A 195 24.13 15.04 -10.95
C ASP A 195 24.58 15.97 -9.83
N LEU A 196 25.15 15.44 -8.75
CA LEU A 196 25.63 16.22 -7.62
C LEU A 196 27.02 16.80 -7.85
N GLY A 197 27.66 16.48 -8.96
CA GLY A 197 28.94 17.12 -9.37
C GLY A 197 30.16 16.75 -8.52
N PHE A 198 30.03 15.84 -7.54
CA PHE A 198 31.18 15.38 -6.77
C PHE A 198 32.04 14.45 -7.62
N GLN A 199 33.13 14.95 -8.16
CA GLN A 199 34.16 14.08 -8.71
C GLN A 199 34.97 13.51 -7.55
N SER A 200 35.16 12.18 -7.57
CA SER A 200 35.91 11.43 -6.54
C SER A 200 37.41 11.77 -6.47
N GLU A 201 37.86 12.91 -7.02
CA GLU A 201 39.27 13.31 -7.06
C GLU A 201 39.75 14.18 -5.88
N GLU A 202 38.85 14.72 -5.04
CA GLU A 202 39.29 15.60 -3.90
C GLU A 202 39.48 14.89 -2.56
N VAL A 203 39.36 13.56 -2.47
CA VAL A 203 39.61 12.79 -1.23
C VAL A 203 40.97 12.05 -1.29
N VAL A 204 41.98 12.64 -1.92
CA VAL A 204 43.37 12.14 -1.86
C VAL A 204 44.24 13.14 -1.18
N SER A 205 44.13 13.22 0.12
CA SER A 205 45.29 13.54 1.02
C SER A 205 44.85 13.67 2.46
N THR A 206 44.75 12.62 3.25
CA THR A 206 45.17 12.58 4.66
C THR A 206 44.85 11.30 5.41
N SER A 207 44.59 10.17 4.77
CA SER A 207 44.67 8.88 5.51
C SER A 207 44.86 7.70 4.56
N THR A 208 45.93 6.96 4.84
CA THR A 208 46.44 5.80 4.11
C THR A 208 45.58 4.55 4.34
N GLU A 209 44.29 4.65 4.14
CA GLU A 209 43.44 3.46 3.95
C GLU A 209 42.47 3.74 2.79
N SER A 210 42.95 3.41 1.62
CA SER A 210 42.27 3.53 0.35
C SER A 210 41.05 2.61 0.31
N ILE A 211 39.86 3.16 0.51
CA ILE A 211 38.64 2.50 0.06
C ILE A 211 38.56 2.74 -1.46
N ASN A 212 39.42 2.04 -2.17
CA ASN A 212 39.38 1.95 -3.62
C ASN A 212 38.28 0.94 -4.01
N ARG A 213 37.01 1.30 -3.79
CA ARG A 213 35.87 0.55 -4.32
C ARG A 213 35.69 0.93 -5.81
N GLN A 214 36.57 0.45 -6.62
CA GLN A 214 36.29 0.27 -8.04
C GLN A 214 35.15 -0.74 -8.13
N SER A 215 34.08 -0.39 -8.86
CA SER A 215 33.10 -1.41 -9.26
C SER A 215 33.87 -2.55 -9.97
N PRO A 216 33.37 -3.80 -9.96
CA PRO A 216 34.02 -4.91 -10.64
C PRO A 216 34.40 -4.64 -12.10
N LEU A 217 33.82 -3.59 -12.69
CA LEU A 217 34.03 -3.16 -14.08
C LEU A 217 34.96 -1.95 -14.22
N GLY A 218 35.60 -1.44 -13.13
CA GLY A 218 36.51 -0.29 -13.19
C GLY A 218 35.85 1.04 -13.58
N LEU A 219 34.52 1.14 -13.51
CA LEU A 219 33.77 2.33 -13.87
C LEU A 219 33.79 3.33 -12.70
N ARG A 220 34.02 4.62 -13.00
CA ARG A 220 33.93 5.70 -12.00
C ARG A 220 32.49 5.83 -11.53
N GLN A 221 32.29 5.75 -10.20
CA GLN A 221 30.98 6.00 -9.59
C GLN A 221 30.78 7.50 -9.39
N ARG A 222 29.57 7.99 -9.69
CA ARG A 222 29.15 9.36 -9.46
C ARG A 222 27.85 9.38 -8.66
N PRO A 223 27.70 10.25 -7.67
CA PRO A 223 26.48 10.38 -6.92
C PRO A 223 25.44 11.17 -7.70
N LEU A 224 24.28 10.58 -7.87
CA LEU A 224 23.09 11.21 -8.45
C LEU A 224 22.02 11.35 -7.38
N LYS A 225 21.26 12.45 -7.44
CA LYS A 225 20.00 12.57 -6.73
C LYS A 225 18.85 12.21 -7.67
N VAL A 226 18.02 11.28 -7.25
CA VAL A 226 16.80 10.88 -7.93
C VAL A 226 15.62 11.40 -7.16
N THR A 227 14.70 12.08 -7.85
CA THR A 227 13.41 12.52 -7.31
C THR A 227 12.31 11.77 -8.06
N VAL A 228 11.47 11.05 -7.31
CA VAL A 228 10.27 10.39 -7.85
C VAL A 228 9.06 11.08 -7.25
N ARG A 229 8.15 11.56 -8.10
CA ARG A 229 6.88 12.16 -7.71
C ARG A 229 5.71 11.33 -8.21
N ILE A 230 4.73 11.13 -7.36
CA ILE A 230 3.46 10.49 -7.68
C ILE A 230 2.38 11.54 -7.47
N LEU A 231 1.60 11.82 -8.51
CA LEU A 231 0.59 12.87 -8.53
C LEU A 231 -0.77 12.27 -8.83
N ASN A 232 -1.75 12.52 -7.98
CA ASN A 232 -3.13 12.18 -8.29
C ASN A 232 -3.77 13.31 -9.11
N GLN A 233 -4.06 13.02 -10.37
CA GLN A 233 -4.68 13.95 -11.32
C GLN A 233 -6.15 13.60 -11.60
N THR A 234 -6.74 12.74 -10.79
CA THR A 234 -8.14 12.33 -10.94
C THR A 234 -9.06 13.54 -10.85
N PRO A 235 -9.93 13.78 -11.83
CA PRO A 235 -10.91 14.84 -11.76
C PRO A 235 -11.91 14.60 -10.62
N LEU A 236 -12.19 15.66 -9.85
CA LEU A 236 -13.25 15.66 -8.84
C LEU A 236 -13.99 16.99 -8.87
N GLU A 237 -15.20 16.95 -9.38
CA GLU A 237 -16.09 18.11 -9.45
C GLU A 237 -16.66 18.46 -8.07
N ASN A 238 -16.88 19.77 -7.82
CA ASN A 238 -17.41 20.29 -6.56
C ASN A 238 -16.62 19.78 -5.33
N ALA A 239 -15.29 19.80 -5.44
CA ALA A 239 -14.39 19.23 -4.46
C ALA A 239 -14.56 19.82 -3.04
N ASP A 240 -14.96 21.08 -2.95
CA ASP A 240 -15.28 21.81 -1.70
C ASP A 240 -16.52 21.26 -0.97
N GLN A 241 -17.40 20.56 -1.67
CA GLN A 241 -18.64 19.97 -1.13
C GLN A 241 -18.53 18.47 -0.91
N ARG A 242 -17.44 17.85 -1.34
CA ARG A 242 -17.23 16.40 -1.21
C ARG A 242 -16.75 16.05 0.18
N SER A 243 -17.27 14.95 0.70
CA SER A 243 -16.76 14.34 1.92
C SER A 243 -15.39 13.70 1.69
N ARG A 244 -14.66 13.47 2.78
CA ARG A 244 -13.39 12.74 2.74
C ARG A 244 -13.56 11.34 2.14
N ASP A 245 -14.62 10.64 2.49
CA ASP A 245 -14.89 9.29 2.00
C ASP A 245 -15.13 9.26 0.49
N GLU A 246 -15.84 10.25 -0.06
CA GLU A 246 -16.01 10.39 -1.51
C GLU A 246 -14.69 10.69 -2.23
N ALA A 247 -13.82 11.51 -1.63
CA ALA A 247 -12.50 11.79 -2.18
C ALA A 247 -11.60 10.56 -2.13
N LEU A 248 -11.66 9.76 -1.06
CA LEU A 248 -10.88 8.53 -0.92
C LEU A 248 -11.22 7.49 -1.99
N MET A 249 -12.46 7.44 -2.48
CA MET A 249 -12.84 6.55 -3.59
C MET A 249 -12.13 6.90 -4.92
N ARG A 250 -11.52 8.09 -5.01
CA ARG A 250 -10.72 8.57 -6.15
C ARG A 250 -9.26 8.81 -5.77
N SER A 251 -8.80 8.20 -4.70
CA SER A 251 -7.45 8.36 -4.16
C SER A 251 -6.59 7.11 -4.39
N PHE A 252 -5.29 7.31 -4.37
CA PHE A 252 -4.33 6.21 -4.26
C PHE A 252 -4.05 6.00 -2.79
N VAL A 253 -4.61 4.95 -2.20
CA VAL A 253 -4.50 4.69 -0.76
C VAL A 253 -3.28 3.81 -0.47
N SER A 254 -2.57 4.07 0.61
CA SER A 254 -1.35 3.34 0.98
C SER A 254 -0.32 3.29 -0.15
N THR A 255 0.02 4.47 -0.68
CA THR A 255 0.93 4.59 -1.83
C THR A 255 2.35 4.28 -1.43
N HIS A 256 2.97 3.34 -2.13
CA HIS A 256 4.36 2.90 -1.95
C HIS A 256 5.13 3.02 -3.26
N THR A 257 6.42 3.30 -3.16
CA THR A 257 7.33 3.28 -4.31
C THR A 257 8.44 2.28 -4.07
N ILE A 258 8.61 1.33 -4.98
CA ILE A 258 9.71 0.36 -5.00
C ILE A 258 10.68 0.81 -6.09
N LEU A 259 11.93 1.02 -5.71
CA LEU A 259 13.01 1.44 -6.58
C LEU A 259 14.06 0.32 -6.64
N ASN A 260 14.41 -0.12 -7.84
CA ASN A 260 15.49 -1.07 -8.04
C ASN A 260 16.55 -0.46 -8.96
N VAL A 261 17.80 -0.54 -8.55
CA VAL A 261 18.93 -0.06 -9.35
C VAL A 261 19.75 -1.25 -9.81
N ARG A 262 20.16 -1.23 -11.09
CA ARG A 262 21.12 -2.19 -11.65
C ARG A 262 22.41 -1.47 -12.00
N ASP A 263 23.53 -2.10 -11.74
CA ASP A 263 24.88 -1.55 -11.98
C ASP A 263 25.11 -0.21 -11.24
N GLY A 264 24.56 -0.11 -10.02
CA GLY A 264 24.66 1.02 -9.09
C GLY A 264 24.21 0.62 -7.70
N GLU A 265 24.31 1.53 -6.75
CA GLU A 265 23.93 1.29 -5.35
C GLU A 265 23.17 2.51 -4.80
N PHE A 266 22.09 2.25 -4.04
CA PHE A 266 21.46 3.30 -3.23
C PHE A 266 22.33 3.67 -2.04
N VAL A 267 22.18 4.91 -1.60
CA VAL A 267 22.80 5.43 -0.36
C VAL A 267 21.74 5.42 0.73
N SER A 268 22.04 4.81 1.88
CA SER A 268 21.16 4.87 3.04
C SER A 268 20.92 6.33 3.45
N GLN A 269 19.68 6.68 3.75
CA GLN A 269 19.34 7.99 4.32
C GLN A 269 19.47 8.00 5.84
N LEU A 270 19.42 6.83 6.49
CA LEU A 270 19.55 6.70 7.93
C LEU A 270 21.02 6.68 8.37
N ASP A 271 21.88 6.04 7.58
CA ASP A 271 23.33 5.95 7.83
C ASP A 271 24.13 6.20 6.54
N PRO A 272 24.15 7.44 6.02
CA PRO A 272 24.87 7.78 4.80
C PRO A 272 26.38 7.85 5.07
N PRO A 273 27.23 7.50 4.07
CA PRO A 273 28.66 7.77 4.13
C PRO A 273 28.96 9.24 4.40
N GLU A 274 30.04 9.54 5.16
CA GLU A 274 30.39 10.91 5.57
C GLU A 274 30.38 11.91 4.41
N VAL A 275 30.99 11.53 3.29
CA VAL A 275 31.10 12.37 2.09
C VAL A 275 29.75 12.69 1.41
N LEU A 276 28.70 11.92 1.68
CA LEU A 276 27.36 12.11 1.13
C LEU A 276 26.35 12.56 2.19
N ARG A 277 26.75 12.74 3.46
CA ARG A 277 25.85 13.07 4.57
C ARG A 277 25.07 14.36 4.33
N VAL A 278 25.72 15.40 3.83
CA VAL A 278 25.07 16.68 3.50
C VAL A 278 24.07 16.52 2.37
N ALA A 279 24.44 15.77 1.33
CA ALA A 279 23.55 15.51 0.19
C ALA A 279 22.36 14.65 0.58
N ALA A 280 22.56 13.64 1.43
CA ALA A 280 21.49 12.79 1.96
C ALA A 280 20.53 13.60 2.85
N ALA A 281 21.06 14.45 3.74
CA ALA A 281 20.24 15.35 4.56
C ALA A 281 19.47 16.40 3.73
N GLY A 282 19.92 16.69 2.51
CA GLY A 282 19.23 17.56 1.54
C GLY A 282 18.15 16.87 0.72
N CYS A 283 17.89 15.58 0.92
CA CYS A 283 16.78 14.88 0.30
C CYS A 283 15.46 15.29 0.97
N CYS A 284 14.50 15.75 0.15
CA CYS A 284 13.18 16.18 0.61
C CYS A 284 12.15 15.08 0.31
N ASN A 285 11.78 14.29 1.31
CA ASN A 285 10.74 13.28 1.22
C ASN A 285 9.41 13.85 1.73
N VAL A 286 8.35 13.69 0.96
CA VAL A 286 7.00 14.20 1.29
C VAL A 286 6.02 13.05 1.31
N ALA A 287 5.34 12.87 2.44
CA ALA A 287 4.37 11.82 2.72
C ALA A 287 4.93 10.38 2.60
N THR A 288 6.26 10.22 2.70
CA THR A 288 6.91 8.91 2.55
C THR A 288 8.30 8.87 3.19
N TYR A 289 8.78 7.66 3.51
CA TYR A 289 10.04 7.39 4.20
C TYR A 289 10.80 6.29 3.46
N PRO A 290 11.81 6.63 2.63
CA PRO A 290 12.58 5.64 1.89
C PRO A 290 13.60 4.93 2.79
N VAL A 291 13.63 3.60 2.68
CA VAL A 291 14.55 2.70 3.39
C VAL A 291 15.10 1.64 2.45
N MET A 292 16.30 1.12 2.76
CA MET A 292 16.85 -0.05 2.07
C MET A 292 16.02 -1.29 2.37
N VAL A 293 15.82 -2.14 1.37
CA VAL A 293 15.10 -3.40 1.54
C VAL A 293 15.83 -4.54 0.84
N GLY A 294 15.66 -5.75 1.35
CA GLY A 294 16.32 -6.95 0.84
C GLY A 294 17.26 -7.57 1.86
N GLU A 295 18.32 -8.23 1.38
CA GLU A 295 19.35 -8.82 2.24
C GLU A 295 20.23 -7.71 2.82
N GLU A 296 20.59 -7.81 4.11
CA GLU A 296 21.43 -6.82 4.79
C GLU A 296 22.77 -6.64 4.05
N GLY A 297 23.08 -5.38 3.73
CA GLY A 297 24.28 -4.99 2.98
C GLY A 297 24.13 -4.96 1.45
N VAL A 298 23.04 -5.49 0.90
CA VAL A 298 22.69 -5.32 -0.52
C VAL A 298 21.97 -3.99 -0.70
N ARG A 299 22.43 -3.15 -1.63
CA ARG A 299 21.98 -1.76 -1.81
C ARG A 299 21.35 -1.51 -3.17
N ASP A 300 20.72 -2.52 -3.74
CA ASP A 300 20.11 -2.48 -5.06
C ASP A 300 18.61 -2.18 -5.04
N CYS A 301 18.00 -2.19 -3.85
CA CYS A 301 16.57 -1.95 -3.70
C CYS A 301 16.23 -1.01 -2.54
N MET A 302 15.26 -0.12 -2.77
CA MET A 302 14.72 0.82 -1.80
C MET A 302 13.20 0.80 -1.83
N LEU A 303 12.58 0.76 -0.65
CA LEU A 303 11.13 0.92 -0.47
C LEU A 303 10.86 2.28 0.15
N SER A 304 10.08 3.10 -0.54
CA SER A 304 9.55 4.35 -0.02
C SER A 304 8.11 4.13 0.41
N SER A 305 7.88 4.13 1.70
CA SER A 305 6.61 3.77 2.36
C SER A 305 6.05 4.98 3.12
N PRO A 306 4.71 5.14 3.20
CA PRO A 306 4.10 6.14 4.09
C PRO A 306 4.26 5.79 5.58
N ILE A 307 4.78 4.61 5.88
CA ILE A 307 5.03 4.09 7.22
C ILE A 307 6.53 4.15 7.48
N ILE A 308 6.92 4.59 8.67
CA ILE A 308 8.32 4.67 9.08
C ILE A 308 8.86 3.27 9.33
N LEU A 309 9.88 2.90 8.56
CA LEU A 309 10.61 1.65 8.69
C LEU A 309 12.10 1.93 8.96
N TYR A 310 12.83 0.91 9.38
CA TYR A 310 14.31 0.94 9.42
C TYR A 310 14.88 0.32 8.14
N ASP A 311 16.14 0.60 7.83
CA ASP A 311 16.83 -0.10 6.75
C ASP A 311 16.82 -1.62 6.99
N TYR A 312 16.58 -2.36 5.92
CA TYR A 312 16.48 -3.82 5.92
C TYR A 312 15.41 -4.36 6.88
N PRO A 313 14.15 -3.91 6.76
CA PRO A 313 13.07 -4.39 7.60
C PRO A 313 12.89 -5.89 7.38
N GLN A 314 12.60 -6.62 8.44
CA GLN A 314 12.46 -8.06 8.41
C GLN A 314 11.08 -8.46 8.93
N ILE A 315 10.45 -9.40 8.24
CA ILE A 315 9.28 -10.10 8.77
C ILE A 315 9.76 -11.15 9.75
N ALA A 316 9.13 -11.24 10.92
CA ALA A 316 9.46 -12.25 11.90
C ALA A 316 9.33 -13.65 11.30
N PRO A 317 10.37 -14.52 11.40
CA PRO A 317 10.29 -15.88 10.90
C PRO A 317 9.23 -16.72 11.63
N GLU A 318 8.85 -16.34 12.84
CA GLU A 318 7.79 -16.94 13.66
C GLU A 318 6.39 -16.52 13.20
N SER A 319 6.28 -15.41 12.45
CA SER A 319 5.00 -14.90 11.96
C SER A 319 4.38 -15.87 10.97
N VAL A 320 3.15 -16.29 11.25
CA VAL A 320 2.40 -17.26 10.41
C VAL A 320 1.83 -16.62 9.16
N GLY A 321 1.99 -15.31 9.02
CA GLY A 321 1.49 -14.52 7.90
C GLY A 321 1.12 -13.11 8.32
N ASN A 322 0.55 -12.36 7.39
CA ASN A 322 0.23 -10.96 7.59
C ASN A 322 -1.09 -10.81 8.36
N LEU A 323 -1.08 -10.05 9.46
CA LEU A 323 -2.26 -9.68 10.25
C LEU A 323 -2.76 -8.26 9.91
N TYR A 324 -2.05 -7.52 9.03
CA TYR A 324 -2.38 -6.16 8.60
C TYR A 324 -2.51 -5.13 9.72
N ASP A 325 -1.97 -5.44 10.89
CA ASP A 325 -1.92 -4.56 12.05
C ASP A 325 -0.50 -4.63 12.65
N GLY A 326 0.40 -3.83 12.07
CA GLY A 326 1.84 -3.86 12.37
C GLY A 326 2.21 -3.36 13.77
N THR A 327 1.25 -2.82 14.53
CA THR A 327 1.47 -2.29 15.88
C THR A 327 1.30 -3.34 16.98
N GLU A 328 0.69 -4.49 16.67
CA GLU A 328 0.39 -5.54 17.63
C GLU A 328 1.35 -6.73 17.46
N ILE A 329 1.60 -7.43 18.57
CA ILE A 329 2.39 -8.66 18.55
C ILE A 329 1.54 -9.79 17.95
N ASP A 330 2.04 -10.48 16.95
CA ASP A 330 1.33 -11.57 16.23
C ASP A 330 0.71 -12.61 17.15
N GLU A 331 1.39 -12.97 18.26
CA GLU A 331 0.87 -13.86 19.27
C GLU A 331 -0.40 -13.31 19.92
N ILE A 332 -0.39 -12.04 20.35
CA ILE A 332 -1.51 -11.41 21.02
C ILE A 332 -2.70 -11.30 20.08
N LEU A 333 -2.47 -10.88 18.83
CA LEU A 333 -3.53 -10.80 17.82
C LEU A 333 -4.12 -12.18 17.52
N THR A 334 -3.28 -13.18 17.35
CA THR A 334 -3.70 -14.57 17.12
C THR A 334 -4.57 -15.08 18.27
N LEU A 335 -4.14 -14.89 19.53
CA LEU A 335 -4.92 -15.29 20.71
C LEU A 335 -6.26 -14.54 20.79
N ARG A 336 -6.27 -13.25 20.49
CA ARG A 336 -7.50 -12.45 20.46
C ARG A 336 -8.48 -12.92 19.39
N ILE A 337 -8.01 -13.28 18.20
CA ILE A 337 -8.85 -13.83 17.13
C ILE A 337 -9.44 -15.17 17.55
N MET A 338 -8.67 -16.03 18.20
CA MET A 338 -9.14 -17.32 18.72
C MET A 338 -10.27 -17.15 19.76
N THR A 339 -10.25 -16.05 20.52
CA THR A 339 -11.28 -15.78 21.57
C THR A 339 -12.50 -15.03 21.05
N LEU A 340 -12.59 -14.72 19.77
CA LEU A 340 -13.81 -14.15 19.18
C LEU A 340 -15.00 -15.10 19.33
N THR A 341 -16.18 -14.54 19.59
CA THR A 341 -17.43 -15.30 19.61
C THR A 341 -17.79 -15.83 18.22
N ASP A 342 -18.67 -16.82 18.15
CA ASP A 342 -19.11 -17.38 16.85
C ASP A 342 -19.80 -16.31 15.97
N GLU A 343 -20.51 -15.36 16.60
CA GLU A 343 -21.12 -14.24 15.89
C GLU A 343 -20.08 -13.28 15.34
N GLU A 344 -19.06 -12.93 16.11
CA GLU A 344 -17.93 -12.09 15.68
C GLU A 344 -17.13 -12.74 14.58
N LYS A 345 -16.89 -14.05 14.66
CA LYS A 345 -16.23 -14.83 13.60
C LYS A 345 -17.07 -14.86 12.33
N ARG A 346 -18.40 -14.97 12.45
CA ARG A 346 -19.31 -14.91 11.31
C ARG A 346 -19.25 -13.53 10.62
N GLU A 347 -19.27 -12.47 11.41
CA GLU A 347 -19.10 -11.10 10.91
C GLU A 347 -17.77 -10.95 10.18
N MET A 348 -16.65 -11.39 10.78
CA MET A 348 -15.31 -11.34 10.20
C MET A 348 -15.23 -12.11 8.87
N ARG A 349 -15.85 -13.29 8.74
CA ARG A 349 -15.92 -14.04 7.49
C ARG A 349 -16.68 -13.31 6.38
N GLY A 350 -17.66 -12.47 6.74
CA GLY A 350 -18.49 -11.71 5.82
C GLY A 350 -17.86 -10.42 5.29
N VAL A 351 -16.69 -9.99 5.83
CA VAL A 351 -16.04 -8.72 5.48
C VAL A 351 -15.41 -8.79 4.11
N ASP A 352 -14.27 -9.42 4.00
CA ASP A 352 -13.52 -9.58 2.76
C ASP A 352 -12.69 -10.87 2.79
N GLU A 353 -12.08 -11.19 1.66
CA GLU A 353 -11.25 -12.38 1.52
C GLU A 353 -10.07 -12.43 2.49
N ARG A 354 -9.45 -11.27 2.80
CA ARG A 354 -8.28 -11.19 3.69
C ARG A 354 -8.66 -11.46 5.13
N ALA A 355 -9.74 -10.85 5.60
CA ALA A 355 -10.27 -11.09 6.95
C ALA A 355 -10.64 -12.57 7.12
N ARG A 356 -11.27 -13.17 6.10
CA ARG A 356 -11.59 -14.60 6.08
C ARG A 356 -10.32 -15.46 6.17
N GLN A 357 -9.31 -15.18 5.36
CA GLN A 357 -8.03 -15.92 5.37
C GLN A 357 -7.30 -15.81 6.70
N ILE A 358 -7.31 -14.65 7.35
CA ILE A 358 -6.76 -14.47 8.70
C ILE A 358 -7.47 -15.39 9.68
N LEU A 359 -8.80 -15.41 9.66
CA LEU A 359 -9.59 -16.23 10.56
C LEU A 359 -9.36 -17.73 10.32
N GLU A 360 -9.47 -18.20 9.08
CA GLU A 360 -9.26 -19.59 8.70
C GLU A 360 -7.86 -20.08 9.08
N ARG A 361 -6.84 -19.27 8.79
CA ARG A 361 -5.47 -19.55 9.19
C ARG A 361 -5.33 -19.65 10.70
N THR A 362 -5.94 -18.74 11.45
CA THR A 362 -5.88 -18.73 12.92
C THR A 362 -6.60 -19.94 13.52
N GLU A 363 -7.77 -20.30 12.99
CA GLU A 363 -8.54 -21.48 13.45
C GLU A 363 -7.85 -22.80 13.15
N THR A 364 -7.03 -22.86 12.10
CA THR A 364 -6.30 -24.08 11.71
C THR A 364 -4.86 -24.11 12.23
N LEU A 365 -4.43 -23.11 13.00
CA LEU A 365 -3.06 -22.98 13.48
C LEU A 365 -2.69 -24.14 14.41
N PRO A 366 -1.64 -24.94 14.10
CA PRO A 366 -1.17 -26.00 14.98
C PRO A 366 -0.67 -25.44 16.32
N MET A 367 -0.97 -26.12 17.42
CA MET A 367 -0.51 -25.73 18.77
C MET A 367 1.02 -25.58 18.84
N GLU A 368 1.77 -26.39 18.13
CA GLU A 368 3.23 -26.29 18.05
C GLU A 368 3.70 -24.95 17.50
N GLN A 369 2.97 -24.41 16.52
CA GLN A 369 3.30 -23.11 15.89
C GLN A 369 2.91 -21.93 16.80
N LEU A 370 1.80 -22.04 17.52
CA LEU A 370 1.41 -21.08 18.54
C LEU A 370 2.46 -21.02 19.66
N MET A 371 2.98 -22.18 20.08
CA MET A 371 4.05 -22.26 21.09
C MET A 371 5.37 -21.68 20.61
N LYS A 372 5.67 -21.70 19.31
CA LYS A 372 6.87 -21.05 18.74
C LYS A 372 6.80 -19.53 18.79
N MET A 373 5.60 -18.94 18.72
CA MET A 373 5.39 -17.49 18.87
C MET A 373 5.53 -17.08 20.34
N HIS A 374 5.20 -17.97 21.28
CA HIS A 374 5.22 -17.69 22.70
C HIS A 374 6.64 -17.48 23.22
N GLY A 375 6.89 -16.29 23.79
CA GLY A 375 8.16 -15.96 24.41
C GLY A 375 9.33 -15.72 23.44
N ALA A 376 9.08 -15.58 22.15
CA ALA A 376 10.10 -15.21 21.17
C ALA A 376 10.58 -13.77 21.42
N MET A 377 11.57 -13.62 22.32
CA MET A 377 12.25 -12.34 22.54
C MET A 377 13.37 -12.18 21.52
N ARG A 378 13.25 -11.18 20.66
CA ARG A 378 14.37 -10.77 19.78
C ARG A 378 15.42 -10.07 20.62
N SER A 379 16.64 -10.57 20.61
CA SER A 379 17.77 -9.87 21.19
C SER A 379 17.94 -8.54 20.46
N VAL A 380 17.82 -7.43 21.19
CA VAL A 380 18.29 -6.13 20.72
C VAL A 380 19.78 -6.31 20.43
N LYS A 381 20.19 -6.23 19.15
CA LYS A 381 21.63 -6.24 18.81
C LYS A 381 22.29 -5.12 19.59
N PRO A 382 23.31 -5.38 20.43
CA PRO A 382 24.07 -4.30 21.05
C PRO A 382 24.67 -3.47 19.91
N LYS A 383 24.58 -2.13 19.98
CA LYS A 383 25.41 -1.27 19.14
C LYS A 383 26.86 -1.65 19.41
N GLU A 384 27.51 -2.30 18.46
CA GLU A 384 28.95 -2.46 18.52
C GLU A 384 29.56 -1.06 18.41
N GLY A 385 30.20 -0.68 19.51
CA GLY A 385 31.32 0.23 19.62
C GLY A 385 31.17 1.66 19.09
N GLN A 386 31.01 2.58 20.04
CA GLN A 386 31.63 3.91 19.90
C GLN A 386 33.15 3.78 20.01
#